data_4743b1675171e4eace8afa824000fd31
#
_entry.id   4743b1675171e4eace8afa824000fd31
#
_cell.length_a   1.000
_cell.length_b   1.000
_cell.length_c   1.000
_cell.angle_alpha   90.00
_cell.angle_beta   90.00
_cell.angle_gamma   90.00
#
_symmetry.space_group_name_H-M   'P 1'
#
loop_
_entity.id
_entity.type
_entity.pdbx_description
1 polymer ?
#
loop_
_entity_poly.entity_id
_entity_poly.type
_entity_poly.pdbx_seq_one_letter_code
_entity_poly.pdbx_strand_id
1 'polypeptide(L)'
;MNADLVVVGSGLFGLTMAERAANELGLKVVIVERRPHIGGNAYSEAEEETGIEVHKYGAHLFHTSNERVWEYCNRFTTFTNYRHHVYTTHNGVVYPMPVNLGTINQFFNAAYRPDEAKALIKEQSQELGDKEPENFVEKGISLVGRPLYEAFFMNYTAKQWQTKPEDLPASIVSRLPVRYTYNNRYFSDTYEGLPTDGYGAWLERMVDNPNITVLLNTDFFDSSQEFSKDNVVGKIPVVYTGPIDRYFDYSEGDLSWRTIDLEKEVLEMEDFQGCPVMNYADLDVPFTRIHEFRHFHPERDYTKEKTVIYREYSRFANHDDEPYYPINTAEDREHLTKYRELAKDEPNVWFGGRLGTYKYLDMHMAIASALSLFDNHVAEYFRSLTK
;
A
#
# COMPACT_ATOMS: atom_id res chain seq x y z
N MET A 1 10.32 32.30 -8.01
CA MET A 1 10.47 30.89 -7.58
C MET A 1 11.85 30.71 -6.95
N ASN A 2 11.94 30.29 -5.70
CA ASN A 2 13.19 30.07 -5.00
C ASN A 2 13.29 28.60 -4.54
N ALA A 3 13.46 27.70 -5.49
CA ALA A 3 13.63 26.27 -5.27
C ALA A 3 14.72 25.73 -6.20
N ASP A 4 15.54 24.83 -5.69
CA ASP A 4 16.53 24.08 -6.45
C ASP A 4 15.94 22.79 -7.02
N LEU A 5 14.94 22.22 -6.30
CA LEU A 5 14.23 21.00 -6.67
C LEU A 5 12.75 21.13 -6.30
N VAL A 6 11.85 20.68 -7.19
CA VAL A 6 10.44 20.54 -6.90
C VAL A 6 10.10 19.06 -6.81
N VAL A 7 9.41 18.66 -5.73
CA VAL A 7 8.89 17.31 -5.53
C VAL A 7 7.36 17.36 -5.59
N VAL A 8 6.77 16.66 -6.54
CA VAL A 8 5.33 16.60 -6.72
C VAL A 8 4.78 15.33 -6.07
N GLY A 9 3.98 15.52 -5.04
CA GLY A 9 3.45 14.48 -4.17
C GLY A 9 4.28 14.26 -2.91
N SER A 10 3.60 14.19 -1.77
CA SER A 10 4.18 14.03 -0.43
C SER A 10 3.98 12.64 0.16
N GLY A 11 3.80 11.61 -0.67
CA GLY A 11 3.89 10.23 -0.22
C GLY A 11 5.30 9.86 0.25
N LEU A 12 5.50 8.67 0.82
CA LEU A 12 6.80 8.25 1.36
C LEU A 12 7.95 8.35 0.37
N PHE A 13 7.69 8.12 -0.93
CA PHE A 13 8.70 8.32 -1.97
C PHE A 13 9.11 9.81 -2.07
N GLY A 14 8.15 10.71 -2.21
CA GLY A 14 8.41 12.14 -2.35
C GLY A 14 9.06 12.75 -1.11
N LEU A 15 8.57 12.37 0.09
CA LEU A 15 9.17 12.81 1.35
C LEU A 15 10.61 12.32 1.53
N THR A 16 10.89 11.07 1.18
CA THR A 16 12.26 10.53 1.21
C THR A 16 13.17 11.31 0.25
N MET A 17 12.70 11.60 -0.95
CA MET A 17 13.44 12.37 -1.93
C MET A 17 13.75 13.79 -1.44
N ALA A 18 12.75 14.49 -0.90
CA ALA A 18 12.90 15.85 -0.38
C ALA A 18 13.85 15.90 0.81
N GLU A 19 13.71 14.97 1.74
CA GLU A 19 14.59 14.84 2.92
C GLU A 19 16.04 14.61 2.50
N ARG A 20 16.29 13.67 1.57
CA ARG A 20 17.64 13.41 1.09
C ARG A 20 18.25 14.62 0.37
N ALA A 21 17.48 15.27 -0.51
CA ALA A 21 17.95 16.43 -1.24
C ALA A 21 18.30 17.61 -0.32
N ALA A 22 17.47 17.88 0.67
CA ALA A 22 17.71 18.97 1.63
C ALA A 22 18.87 18.66 2.60
N ASN A 23 18.91 17.43 3.14
CA ASN A 23 19.92 17.08 4.15
C ASN A 23 21.30 16.75 3.58
N GLU A 24 21.37 16.07 2.43
CA GLU A 24 22.67 15.67 1.87
C GLU A 24 23.28 16.70 0.93
N LEU A 25 22.44 17.43 0.20
CA LEU A 25 22.91 18.37 -0.82
C LEU A 25 22.66 19.84 -0.44
N GLY A 26 21.95 20.10 0.67
CA GLY A 26 21.61 21.45 1.11
C GLY A 26 20.66 22.18 0.18
N LEU A 27 19.93 21.46 -0.69
CA LEU A 27 19.04 22.04 -1.68
C LEU A 27 17.79 22.63 -1.03
N LYS A 28 17.30 23.73 -1.61
CA LYS A 28 15.98 24.27 -1.31
C LYS A 28 14.93 23.45 -2.09
N VAL A 29 14.13 22.71 -1.35
CA VAL A 29 13.13 21.80 -1.92
C VAL A 29 11.73 22.36 -1.67
N VAL A 30 10.91 22.40 -2.72
CA VAL A 30 9.47 22.67 -2.61
C VAL A 30 8.70 21.39 -2.90
N ILE A 31 7.89 20.98 -1.93
CA ILE A 31 6.95 19.87 -2.09
C ILE A 31 5.58 20.44 -2.48
N VAL A 32 5.03 19.99 -3.58
CA VAL A 32 3.68 20.35 -4.05
C VAL A 32 2.75 19.17 -3.77
N GLU A 33 1.77 19.38 -2.88
CA GLU A 33 0.82 18.35 -2.46
C GLU A 33 -0.62 18.82 -2.67
N ARG A 34 -1.40 18.02 -3.36
CA ARG A 34 -2.81 18.29 -3.67
C ARG A 34 -3.72 18.21 -2.43
N ARG A 35 -3.40 17.28 -1.51
CA ARG A 35 -4.16 17.03 -0.29
C ARG A 35 -3.88 18.08 0.79
N PRO A 36 -4.76 18.20 1.81
CA PRO A 36 -4.56 19.09 2.96
C PRO A 36 -3.57 18.57 4.00
N HIS A 37 -2.88 17.46 3.72
CA HIS A 37 -1.89 16.82 4.59
C HIS A 37 -0.79 16.16 3.76
N ILE A 38 0.35 15.91 4.37
CA ILE A 38 1.45 15.12 3.80
C ILE A 38 1.22 13.61 4.02
N GLY A 39 2.07 12.78 3.40
CA GLY A 39 2.15 11.35 3.67
C GLY A 39 1.43 10.45 2.66
N GLY A 40 0.68 11.03 1.73
CA GLY A 40 -0.06 10.22 0.77
C GLY A 40 -1.03 9.27 1.49
N ASN A 41 -1.09 8.02 1.05
CA ASN A 41 -1.98 7.03 1.68
C ASN A 41 -1.48 6.50 3.04
N ALA A 42 -0.22 6.76 3.43
CA ALA A 42 0.30 6.35 4.72
C ALA A 42 -0.10 7.28 5.88
N TYR A 43 -0.81 8.37 5.59
CA TYR A 43 -1.23 9.33 6.60
C TYR A 43 -2.17 8.73 7.65
N SER A 44 -1.90 9.01 8.92
CA SER A 44 -2.76 8.68 10.05
C SER A 44 -3.03 9.90 10.92
N GLU A 45 -4.14 9.88 11.62
CA GLU A 45 -4.58 10.96 12.52
C GLU A 45 -5.39 10.39 13.69
N ALA A 46 -5.46 11.13 14.79
CA ALA A 46 -6.37 10.80 15.88
C ALA A 46 -7.82 11.09 15.45
N GLU A 47 -8.70 10.12 15.61
CA GLU A 47 -10.13 10.29 15.38
C GLU A 47 -10.74 11.21 16.46
N GLU A 48 -11.54 12.21 16.04
CA GLU A 48 -11.95 13.35 16.86
C GLU A 48 -12.77 12.95 18.10
N GLU A 49 -13.64 11.94 17.99
CA GLU A 49 -14.53 11.54 19.11
C GLU A 49 -13.87 10.54 20.06
N THR A 50 -13.02 9.69 19.54
CA THR A 50 -12.45 8.55 20.27
C THR A 50 -11.01 8.75 20.68
N GLY A 51 -10.28 9.65 20.00
CA GLY A 51 -8.84 9.80 20.12
C GLY A 51 -8.04 8.61 19.61
N ILE A 52 -8.69 7.62 18.98
CA ILE A 52 -8.03 6.46 18.41
C ILE A 52 -7.29 6.87 17.15
N GLU A 53 -6.04 6.49 17.02
CA GLU A 53 -5.25 6.67 15.80
C GLU A 53 -5.86 5.87 14.64
N VAL A 54 -6.33 6.55 13.60
CA VAL A 54 -6.89 5.91 12.41
C VAL A 54 -5.99 6.12 11.20
N HIS A 55 -5.84 5.09 10.38
CA HIS A 55 -5.17 5.19 9.10
C HIS A 55 -6.21 5.64 8.06
N LYS A 56 -6.14 6.91 7.68
CA LYS A 56 -7.19 7.59 6.90
C LYS A 56 -7.52 6.90 5.57
N TYR A 57 -6.56 6.22 4.97
CA TYR A 57 -6.67 5.56 3.66
C TYR A 57 -6.59 4.04 3.75
N GLY A 58 -7.03 3.47 4.86
CA GLY A 58 -6.92 2.04 5.14
C GLY A 58 -5.63 1.65 5.85
N ALA A 59 -5.59 0.44 6.38
CA ALA A 59 -4.48 -0.04 7.19
C ALA A 59 -3.15 0.00 6.43
N HIS A 60 -2.20 0.74 6.98
CA HIS A 60 -0.81 0.80 6.53
C HIS A 60 0.08 0.20 7.62
N LEU A 61 0.79 -0.85 7.28
CA LEU A 61 1.58 -1.67 8.21
C LEU A 61 3.02 -1.66 7.75
N PHE A 62 3.91 -1.13 8.59
CA PHE A 62 5.32 -1.06 8.23
C PHE A 62 6.02 -2.37 8.52
N HIS A 63 6.67 -2.91 7.51
CA HIS A 63 7.50 -4.12 7.58
C HIS A 63 8.62 -4.02 6.56
N THR A 64 9.76 -4.63 6.86
CA THR A 64 10.90 -4.70 5.94
C THR A 64 11.93 -5.72 6.38
N SER A 65 12.65 -6.31 5.43
CA SER A 65 13.91 -7.04 5.69
C SER A 65 15.11 -6.27 5.13
N ASN A 66 14.91 -5.04 4.64
CA ASN A 66 15.97 -4.19 4.12
C ASN A 66 16.55 -3.32 5.25
N GLU A 67 17.77 -3.65 5.69
CA GLU A 67 18.50 -2.94 6.74
C GLU A 67 18.61 -1.45 6.48
N ARG A 68 18.94 -1.03 5.26
CA ARG A 68 19.09 0.38 4.90
C ARG A 68 17.80 1.16 5.10
N VAL A 69 16.67 0.57 4.71
CA VAL A 69 15.35 1.18 4.90
C VAL A 69 15.00 1.27 6.37
N TRP A 70 15.27 0.20 7.12
CA TRP A 70 15.03 0.17 8.56
C TRP A 70 15.85 1.24 9.30
N GLU A 71 17.15 1.32 9.04
CA GLU A 71 18.05 2.34 9.60
C GLU A 71 17.59 3.76 9.22
N TYR A 72 17.20 3.96 7.95
CA TYR A 72 16.70 5.24 7.47
C TYR A 72 15.44 5.68 8.22
N CYS A 73 14.44 4.82 8.35
CA CYS A 73 13.19 5.14 9.04
C CYS A 73 13.40 5.43 10.53
N ASN A 74 14.29 4.70 11.19
CA ASN A 74 14.61 4.90 12.61
C ASN A 74 15.32 6.25 12.92
N ARG A 75 15.68 7.01 11.91
CA ARG A 75 16.15 8.40 12.08
C ARG A 75 15.01 9.35 12.47
N PHE A 76 13.77 9.02 12.12
CA PHE A 76 12.60 9.88 12.24
C PHE A 76 11.56 9.38 13.24
N THR A 77 11.53 8.08 13.49
CA THR A 77 10.55 7.47 14.39
C THR A 77 11.14 6.24 15.06
N THR A 78 10.47 5.78 16.09
CA THR A 78 10.66 4.43 16.67
C THR A 78 9.43 3.60 16.34
N PHE A 79 9.59 2.29 16.36
CA PHE A 79 8.50 1.37 16.04
C PHE A 79 8.06 0.59 17.27
N THR A 80 6.75 0.36 17.39
CA THR A 80 6.17 -0.51 18.40
C THR A 80 6.54 -1.97 18.14
N ASN A 81 6.24 -2.84 19.08
CA ASN A 81 6.41 -4.28 18.89
C ASN A 81 5.15 -4.94 18.28
N TYR A 82 4.36 -4.18 17.54
CA TYR A 82 3.16 -4.68 16.87
C TYR A 82 3.50 -5.76 15.85
N ARG A 83 2.69 -6.83 15.83
CA ARG A 83 2.74 -7.91 14.85
C ARG A 83 1.38 -8.08 14.23
N HIS A 84 1.31 -7.99 12.90
CA HIS A 84 0.03 -8.04 12.21
C HIS A 84 -0.54 -9.44 12.13
N HIS A 85 -1.79 -9.57 12.52
CA HIS A 85 -2.61 -10.77 12.41
C HIS A 85 -3.92 -10.41 11.72
N VAL A 86 -4.36 -11.28 10.82
CA VAL A 86 -5.61 -11.14 10.09
C VAL A 86 -6.48 -12.36 10.35
N TYR A 87 -7.76 -12.13 10.47
CA TYR A 87 -8.77 -13.18 10.54
C TYR A 87 -9.73 -13.05 9.37
N THR A 88 -10.45 -14.12 9.07
CA THR A 88 -11.52 -14.11 8.05
C THR A 88 -12.75 -14.82 8.58
N THR A 89 -13.93 -14.34 8.19
CA THR A 89 -15.18 -15.06 8.45
C THR A 89 -15.55 -15.91 7.23
N HIS A 90 -16.11 -17.06 7.48
CA HIS A 90 -16.79 -17.90 6.48
C HIS A 90 -17.91 -18.70 7.16
N ASN A 91 -19.14 -18.60 6.63
CA ASN A 91 -20.32 -19.27 7.18
C ASN A 91 -20.50 -19.07 8.69
N GLY A 92 -20.26 -17.83 9.18
CA GLY A 92 -20.40 -17.47 10.59
C GLY A 92 -19.30 -17.99 11.52
N VAL A 93 -18.22 -18.55 10.99
CA VAL A 93 -17.05 -19.01 11.76
C VAL A 93 -15.83 -18.14 11.43
N VAL A 94 -15.02 -17.82 12.44
CA VAL A 94 -13.80 -17.03 12.31
C VAL A 94 -12.59 -17.94 12.18
N TYR A 95 -11.74 -17.68 11.20
CA TYR A 95 -10.52 -18.44 10.93
C TYR A 95 -9.27 -17.54 10.92
N PRO A 96 -8.12 -18.01 11.45
CA PRO A 96 -6.86 -17.26 11.35
C PRO A 96 -6.33 -17.28 9.91
N MET A 97 -5.73 -16.15 9.48
CA MET A 97 -5.12 -15.98 8.15
C MET A 97 -3.70 -15.39 8.30
N PRO A 98 -2.82 -15.59 7.35
CA PRO A 98 -2.94 -16.44 6.14
C PRO A 98 -3.13 -17.92 6.49
N VAL A 99 -3.56 -18.71 5.49
CA VAL A 99 -3.83 -20.15 5.70
C VAL A 99 -2.61 -20.82 6.36
N ASN A 100 -2.88 -21.43 7.50
CA ASN A 100 -1.89 -22.08 8.34
C ASN A 100 -2.46 -23.40 8.90
N LEU A 101 -1.66 -24.14 9.66
CA LEU A 101 -2.10 -25.42 10.22
C LEU A 101 -3.33 -25.27 11.12
N GLY A 102 -3.45 -24.15 11.84
CA GLY A 102 -4.66 -23.84 12.63
C GLY A 102 -5.90 -23.63 11.75
N THR A 103 -5.77 -22.89 10.64
CA THR A 103 -6.85 -22.70 9.66
C THR A 103 -7.32 -24.04 9.08
N ILE A 104 -6.36 -24.88 8.65
CA ILE A 104 -6.64 -26.18 8.05
C ILE A 104 -7.35 -27.10 9.06
N ASN A 105 -6.80 -27.23 10.25
CA ASN A 105 -7.37 -28.09 11.30
C ASN A 105 -8.76 -27.63 11.74
N GLN A 106 -8.97 -26.34 11.89
CA GLN A 106 -10.27 -25.78 12.26
C GLN A 106 -11.30 -25.99 11.15
N PHE A 107 -10.93 -25.73 9.88
CA PHE A 107 -11.83 -25.87 8.75
C PHE A 107 -12.31 -27.32 8.53
N PHE A 108 -11.41 -28.29 8.66
CA PHE A 108 -11.72 -29.70 8.49
C PHE A 108 -12.14 -30.41 9.79
N ASN A 109 -12.23 -29.67 10.90
CA ASN A 109 -12.50 -30.24 12.23
C ASN A 109 -11.60 -31.44 12.55
N ALA A 110 -10.29 -31.26 12.41
CA ALA A 110 -9.28 -32.29 12.48
C ALA A 110 -8.08 -31.87 13.34
N ALA A 111 -7.12 -32.77 13.53
CA ALA A 111 -5.87 -32.53 14.22
C ALA A 111 -4.69 -33.03 13.37
N TYR A 112 -4.64 -32.61 12.12
CA TYR A 112 -3.58 -32.97 11.19
C TYR A 112 -2.22 -32.44 11.67
N ARG A 113 -1.20 -33.30 11.53
CA ARG A 113 0.20 -32.88 11.58
C ARG A 113 0.60 -32.24 10.25
N PRO A 114 1.75 -31.53 10.20
CA PRO A 114 2.20 -30.85 8.99
C PRO A 114 2.24 -31.71 7.72
N ASP A 115 2.72 -32.94 7.83
CA ASP A 115 2.81 -33.90 6.72
C ASP A 115 1.43 -34.40 6.26
N GLU A 116 0.51 -34.64 7.19
CA GLU A 116 -0.85 -35.04 6.92
C GLU A 116 -1.64 -33.90 6.23
N ALA A 117 -1.48 -32.66 6.71
CA ALA A 117 -2.09 -31.51 6.09
C ALA A 117 -1.55 -31.27 4.66
N LYS A 118 -0.25 -31.44 4.43
CA LYS A 118 0.35 -31.36 3.08
C LYS A 118 -0.23 -32.43 2.15
N ALA A 119 -0.38 -33.66 2.64
CA ALA A 119 -0.95 -34.76 1.87
C ALA A 119 -2.41 -34.47 1.50
N LEU A 120 -3.21 -33.97 2.45
CA LEU A 120 -4.59 -33.58 2.21
C LEU A 120 -4.70 -32.51 1.10
N ILE A 121 -3.91 -31.43 1.20
CA ILE A 121 -3.95 -30.35 0.21
C ILE A 121 -3.52 -30.87 -1.16
N LYS A 122 -2.50 -31.72 -1.22
CA LYS A 122 -2.07 -32.37 -2.46
C LYS A 122 -3.17 -33.22 -3.07
N GLU A 123 -3.87 -34.01 -2.27
CA GLU A 123 -5.01 -34.81 -2.72
C GLU A 123 -6.12 -33.91 -3.28
N GLN A 124 -6.49 -32.86 -2.58
CA GLN A 124 -7.54 -31.92 -2.98
C GLN A 124 -7.17 -31.03 -4.18
N SER A 125 -5.92 -31.03 -4.61
CA SER A 125 -5.43 -30.33 -5.80
C SER A 125 -5.27 -31.25 -7.01
N GLN A 126 -5.48 -32.56 -6.88
CA GLN A 126 -5.23 -33.58 -7.95
C GLN A 126 -6.05 -33.36 -9.23
N GLU A 127 -7.17 -32.66 -9.14
CA GLU A 127 -7.99 -32.31 -10.31
C GLU A 127 -7.23 -31.47 -11.36
N LEU A 128 -6.17 -30.75 -10.95
CA LEU A 128 -5.34 -29.93 -11.84
C LEU A 128 -4.32 -30.78 -12.63
N GLY A 129 -4.06 -32.04 -12.21
CA GLY A 129 -3.00 -32.86 -12.78
C GLY A 129 -1.60 -32.22 -12.65
N ASP A 130 -0.75 -32.47 -13.64
CA ASP A 130 0.60 -31.90 -13.73
C ASP A 130 0.65 -30.58 -14.52
N LYS A 131 -0.50 -29.97 -14.80
CA LYS A 131 -0.60 -28.73 -15.55
C LYS A 131 -0.11 -27.54 -14.70
N GLU A 132 0.68 -26.66 -15.30
CA GLU A 132 0.99 -25.36 -14.69
C GLU A 132 -0.27 -24.49 -14.62
N PRO A 133 -0.58 -23.89 -13.45
CA PRO A 133 -1.76 -23.06 -13.28
C PRO A 133 -1.72 -21.80 -14.17
N GLU A 134 -2.76 -21.58 -14.96
CA GLU A 134 -2.85 -20.47 -15.93
C GLU A 134 -3.56 -19.25 -15.37
N ASN A 135 -4.48 -19.43 -14.43
CA ASN A 135 -5.30 -18.37 -13.86
C ASN A 135 -5.33 -18.42 -12.33
N PHE A 136 -6.01 -17.46 -11.74
CA PHE A 136 -6.17 -17.32 -10.28
C PHE A 136 -6.80 -18.57 -9.64
N VAL A 137 -7.85 -19.15 -10.27
CA VAL A 137 -8.57 -20.31 -9.74
C VAL A 137 -7.65 -21.52 -9.64
N GLU A 138 -6.99 -21.86 -10.74
CA GLU A 138 -6.07 -23.01 -10.80
C GLU A 138 -4.91 -22.83 -9.82
N LYS A 139 -4.33 -21.61 -9.76
CA LYS A 139 -3.26 -21.31 -8.83
C LYS A 139 -3.70 -21.40 -7.37
N GLY A 140 -4.87 -20.85 -7.04
CA GLY A 140 -5.46 -20.94 -5.71
C GLY A 140 -5.68 -22.38 -5.27
N ILE A 141 -6.32 -23.18 -6.11
CA ILE A 141 -6.55 -24.61 -5.83
C ILE A 141 -5.22 -25.35 -5.66
N SER A 142 -4.21 -25.07 -6.48
CA SER A 142 -2.90 -25.70 -6.36
C SER A 142 -2.20 -25.43 -5.02
N LEU A 143 -2.49 -24.29 -4.41
CA LEU A 143 -1.86 -23.86 -3.14
C LEU A 143 -2.59 -24.39 -1.91
N VAL A 144 -3.92 -24.38 -1.90
CA VAL A 144 -4.72 -24.67 -0.69
C VAL A 144 -5.73 -25.79 -0.85
N GLY A 145 -5.88 -26.35 -2.06
CA GLY A 145 -6.96 -27.29 -2.37
C GLY A 145 -8.30 -26.58 -2.62
N ARG A 146 -9.20 -27.24 -3.34
CA ARG A 146 -10.50 -26.65 -3.71
C ARG A 146 -11.34 -26.17 -2.52
N PRO A 147 -11.53 -26.97 -1.45
CA PRO A 147 -12.39 -26.53 -0.35
C PRO A 147 -11.97 -25.22 0.32
N LEU A 148 -10.68 -25.06 0.62
CA LEU A 148 -10.16 -23.82 1.23
C LEU A 148 -10.14 -22.67 0.22
N TYR A 149 -9.89 -22.96 -1.07
CA TYR A 149 -9.98 -21.97 -2.13
C TYR A 149 -11.40 -21.38 -2.22
N GLU A 150 -12.41 -22.21 -2.31
CA GLU A 150 -13.82 -21.79 -2.40
C GLU A 150 -14.27 -21.03 -1.14
N ALA A 151 -13.84 -21.47 0.05
CA ALA A 151 -14.21 -20.85 1.30
C ALA A 151 -13.59 -19.45 1.50
N PHE A 152 -12.30 -19.25 1.17
CA PHE A 152 -11.57 -18.08 1.60
C PHE A 152 -11.07 -17.16 0.48
N PHE A 153 -10.94 -17.67 -0.75
CA PHE A 153 -10.31 -16.90 -1.83
C PHE A 153 -11.27 -16.52 -2.95
N MET A 154 -12.10 -17.46 -3.40
CA MET A 154 -12.93 -17.25 -4.58
C MET A 154 -13.81 -16.00 -4.48
N ASN A 155 -14.70 -15.95 -3.50
CA ASN A 155 -15.66 -14.86 -3.35
C ASN A 155 -15.01 -13.59 -2.82
N TYR A 156 -14.03 -13.70 -1.92
CA TYR A 156 -13.27 -12.57 -1.45
C TYR A 156 -12.58 -11.83 -2.60
N THR A 157 -11.91 -12.57 -3.46
CA THR A 157 -11.21 -12.02 -4.62
C THR A 157 -12.18 -11.45 -5.65
N ALA A 158 -13.31 -12.10 -5.90
CA ALA A 158 -14.36 -11.58 -6.78
C ALA A 158 -14.89 -10.22 -6.30
N LYS A 159 -15.10 -10.04 -4.98
CA LYS A 159 -15.47 -8.75 -4.38
C LYS A 159 -14.34 -7.71 -4.51
N GLN A 160 -13.12 -8.10 -4.17
CA GLN A 160 -11.98 -7.19 -4.18
C GLN A 160 -11.64 -6.69 -5.58
N TRP A 161 -11.71 -7.55 -6.59
CA TRP A 161 -11.36 -7.21 -7.97
C TRP A 161 -12.56 -6.85 -8.85
N GLN A 162 -13.80 -7.11 -8.38
CA GLN A 162 -15.02 -6.98 -9.18
C GLN A 162 -14.91 -7.64 -10.56
N THR A 163 -14.23 -8.76 -10.59
CA THR A 163 -13.89 -9.55 -11.78
C THR A 163 -14.03 -11.01 -11.41
N LYS A 164 -14.45 -11.82 -12.35
CA LYS A 164 -14.53 -13.26 -12.13
C LYS A 164 -13.11 -13.81 -11.85
N PRO A 165 -12.95 -14.68 -10.85
CA PRO A 165 -11.64 -15.26 -10.53
C PRO A 165 -10.95 -15.97 -11.71
N GLU A 166 -11.73 -16.57 -12.61
CA GLU A 166 -11.25 -17.25 -13.82
C GLU A 166 -10.55 -16.29 -14.79
N ASP A 167 -10.95 -15.01 -14.79
CA ASP A 167 -10.41 -13.98 -15.67
C ASP A 167 -9.17 -13.28 -15.06
N LEU A 168 -8.81 -13.61 -13.82
CA LEU A 168 -7.67 -13.03 -13.13
C LEU A 168 -6.39 -13.86 -13.34
N PRO A 169 -5.22 -13.22 -13.49
CA PRO A 169 -3.96 -13.94 -13.67
C PRO A 169 -3.50 -14.66 -12.39
N ALA A 170 -2.83 -15.79 -12.57
CA ALA A 170 -2.26 -16.59 -11.47
C ALA A 170 -1.32 -15.78 -10.55
N SER A 171 -0.69 -14.72 -11.05
CA SER A 171 0.25 -13.87 -10.30
C SER A 171 -0.36 -13.18 -9.08
N ILE A 172 -1.67 -12.92 -9.10
CA ILE A 172 -2.38 -12.26 -7.97
C ILE A 172 -2.29 -13.11 -6.70
N VAL A 173 -2.41 -14.43 -6.82
CA VAL A 173 -2.40 -15.36 -5.68
C VAL A 173 -1.05 -15.99 -5.41
N SER A 174 -0.07 -15.81 -6.29
CA SER A 174 1.25 -16.46 -6.18
C SER A 174 2.03 -16.07 -4.92
N ARG A 175 1.70 -14.94 -4.31
CA ARG A 175 2.38 -14.41 -3.11
C ARG A 175 1.70 -14.81 -1.80
N LEU A 176 0.57 -15.50 -1.84
CA LEU A 176 -0.13 -15.90 -0.61
C LEU A 176 0.66 -16.99 0.10
N PRO A 177 1.11 -16.76 1.35
CA PRO A 177 1.78 -17.78 2.10
C PRO A 177 0.79 -18.85 2.57
N VAL A 178 1.15 -20.11 2.36
CA VAL A 178 0.48 -21.26 2.98
C VAL A 178 1.46 -21.90 3.93
N ARG A 179 1.10 -22.01 5.19
CA ARG A 179 2.00 -22.48 6.24
C ARG A 179 1.47 -23.76 6.87
N TYR A 180 2.33 -24.74 6.97
CA TYR A 180 2.05 -26.02 7.67
C TYR A 180 2.58 -26.02 9.09
N THR A 181 2.50 -24.84 9.74
CA THR A 181 2.77 -24.58 11.15
C THR A 181 1.66 -23.70 11.71
N TYR A 182 1.60 -23.48 13.01
CA TYR A 182 0.64 -22.58 13.65
C TYR A 182 1.06 -21.09 13.59
N ASN A 183 2.06 -20.73 12.79
CA ASN A 183 2.48 -19.36 12.62
C ASN A 183 1.45 -18.61 11.76
N ASN A 184 0.70 -17.68 12.39
CA ASN A 184 -0.32 -16.84 11.78
C ASN A 184 0.10 -15.37 11.61
N ARG A 185 1.39 -15.05 11.75
CA ARG A 185 1.90 -13.70 11.43
C ARG A 185 1.65 -13.40 9.94
N TYR A 186 1.15 -12.19 9.67
CA TYR A 186 0.87 -11.80 8.29
C TYR A 186 2.15 -11.65 7.47
N PHE A 187 3.14 -10.95 8.00
CA PHE A 187 4.45 -10.76 7.34
C PHE A 187 5.50 -11.76 7.84
N SER A 188 6.52 -11.98 6.99
CA SER A 188 7.69 -12.82 7.32
C SER A 188 8.97 -12.00 7.43
N ASP A 189 8.88 -10.67 7.33
CA ASP A 189 10.01 -9.76 7.37
C ASP A 189 10.73 -9.74 8.71
N THR A 190 12.01 -9.34 8.67
CA THR A 190 12.86 -9.22 9.86
C THR A 190 12.32 -8.16 10.82
N TYR A 191 11.90 -7.02 10.27
CA TYR A 191 11.40 -5.88 11.00
C TYR A 191 9.92 -5.66 10.68
N GLU A 192 9.14 -5.39 11.69
CA GLU A 192 7.71 -5.10 11.60
C GLU A 192 7.29 -4.29 12.82
N GLY A 193 6.44 -3.30 12.64
CA GLY A 193 5.91 -2.47 13.72
C GLY A 193 5.12 -1.29 13.18
N LEU A 194 4.53 -0.52 14.08
CA LEU A 194 3.88 0.74 13.76
C LEU A 194 4.68 1.89 14.37
N PRO A 195 4.71 3.07 13.74
CA PRO A 195 5.35 4.24 14.33
C PRO A 195 4.76 4.51 15.71
N THR A 196 5.60 4.65 16.73
CA THR A 196 5.16 4.81 18.13
C THR A 196 4.21 6.01 18.31
N ASP A 197 4.49 7.12 17.61
CA ASP A 197 3.69 8.34 17.68
C ASP A 197 2.69 8.47 16.51
N GLY A 198 2.50 7.41 15.69
CA GLY A 198 1.70 7.41 14.49
C GLY A 198 2.45 7.85 13.24
N TYR A 199 1.84 7.60 12.09
CA TYR A 199 2.44 7.98 10.80
C TYR A 199 2.54 9.50 10.63
N GLY A 200 1.52 10.26 11.03
CA GLY A 200 1.52 11.71 10.91
C GLY A 200 2.79 12.34 11.51
N ALA A 201 3.11 12.00 12.75
CA ALA A 201 4.29 12.52 13.45
C ALA A 201 5.62 12.10 12.80
N TRP A 202 5.71 10.86 12.30
CA TRP A 202 6.87 10.41 11.54
C TRP A 202 7.08 11.25 10.29
N LEU A 203 6.03 11.44 9.49
CA LEU A 203 6.08 12.16 8.22
C LEU A 203 6.43 13.65 8.43
N GLU A 204 5.89 14.27 9.48
CA GLU A 204 6.26 15.65 9.87
C GLU A 204 7.75 15.80 10.18
N ARG A 205 8.34 14.83 10.89
CA ARG A 205 9.79 14.84 11.17
C ARG A 205 10.66 14.70 9.92
N MET A 206 10.16 14.06 8.85
CA MET A 206 10.88 13.96 7.59
C MET A 206 11.00 15.31 6.87
N VAL A 207 10.06 16.20 7.07
CA VAL A 207 10.04 17.55 6.44
C VAL A 207 10.50 18.67 7.40
N ASP A 208 10.86 18.34 8.64
CA ASP A 208 11.39 19.30 9.62
C ASP A 208 12.82 19.73 9.25
N ASN A 209 12.92 20.54 8.22
CA ASN A 209 14.17 21.08 7.68
C ASN A 209 13.90 22.47 7.09
N PRO A 210 14.72 23.51 7.42
CA PRO A 210 14.51 24.88 6.94
C PRO A 210 14.62 25.02 5.42
N ASN A 211 15.20 24.05 4.73
CA ASN A 211 15.30 24.02 3.28
C ASN A 211 14.10 23.30 2.61
N ILE A 212 13.15 22.77 3.36
CA ILE A 212 11.95 22.13 2.81
C ILE A 212 10.74 23.04 3.03
N THR A 213 10.06 23.38 1.95
CA THR A 213 8.78 24.09 1.97
C THR A 213 7.70 23.16 1.45
N VAL A 214 6.61 22.97 2.20
CA VAL A 214 5.48 22.15 1.81
C VAL A 214 4.31 23.05 1.42
N LEU A 215 3.80 22.89 0.21
CA LEU A 215 2.61 23.56 -0.31
C LEU A 215 1.47 22.55 -0.39
N LEU A 216 0.59 22.59 0.61
CA LEU A 216 -0.63 21.76 0.67
C LEU A 216 -1.75 22.41 -0.16
N ASN A 217 -2.79 21.62 -0.49
CA ASN A 217 -3.93 22.07 -1.31
C ASN A 217 -3.50 22.71 -2.63
N THR A 218 -2.38 22.24 -3.21
CA THR A 218 -1.78 22.80 -4.42
C THR A 218 -1.72 21.74 -5.51
N ASP A 219 -2.46 21.94 -6.60
CA ASP A 219 -2.43 21.04 -7.75
C ASP A 219 -1.31 21.46 -8.71
N PHE A 220 -0.39 20.54 -9.00
CA PHE A 220 0.71 20.77 -9.94
C PHE A 220 0.24 21.10 -11.37
N PHE A 221 -0.98 20.74 -11.74
CA PHE A 221 -1.55 21.02 -13.05
C PHE A 221 -2.43 22.29 -13.10
N ASP A 222 -2.58 22.99 -11.98
CA ASP A 222 -3.22 24.30 -11.97
C ASP A 222 -2.21 25.39 -12.36
N SER A 223 -2.31 25.89 -13.60
CA SER A 223 -1.41 26.90 -14.15
C SER A 223 -1.41 28.24 -13.39
N SER A 224 -2.41 28.49 -12.56
CA SER A 224 -2.48 29.69 -11.68
C SER A 224 -1.52 29.59 -10.49
N GLN A 225 -1.07 28.39 -10.13
CA GLN A 225 -0.14 28.16 -9.02
C GLN A 225 1.32 28.51 -9.42
N GLU A 226 2.06 29.07 -8.48
CA GLU A 226 3.47 29.43 -8.70
C GLU A 226 4.32 28.20 -9.12
N PHE A 227 4.10 27.06 -8.46
CA PHE A 227 4.83 25.81 -8.72
C PHE A 227 3.99 24.80 -9.53
N SER A 228 3.36 25.27 -10.60
CA SER A 228 2.65 24.40 -11.56
C SER A 228 3.59 23.80 -12.59
N LYS A 229 3.12 22.77 -13.32
CA LYS A 229 3.86 22.11 -14.40
C LYS A 229 4.39 23.13 -15.42
N ASP A 230 3.54 24.04 -15.90
CA ASP A 230 3.87 25.07 -16.89
C ASP A 230 4.93 26.06 -16.40
N ASN A 231 4.95 26.32 -15.10
CA ASN A 231 5.86 27.27 -14.50
C ASN A 231 7.20 26.65 -14.13
N VAL A 232 7.27 25.34 -13.86
CA VAL A 232 8.43 24.64 -13.27
C VAL A 232 9.21 23.80 -14.28
N VAL A 233 8.52 23.00 -15.11
CA VAL A 233 9.17 22.07 -16.02
C VAL A 233 10.05 22.81 -17.03
N GLY A 234 11.28 22.30 -17.24
CA GLY A 234 12.30 22.95 -18.09
C GLY A 234 13.05 24.11 -17.43
N LYS A 235 12.66 24.53 -16.21
CA LYS A 235 13.31 25.62 -15.46
C LYS A 235 13.94 25.14 -14.14
N ILE A 236 13.24 24.25 -13.42
CA ILE A 236 13.65 23.68 -12.15
C ILE A 236 13.54 22.16 -12.28
N PRO A 237 14.52 21.38 -11.79
CA PRO A 237 14.41 19.93 -11.73
C PRO A 237 13.19 19.46 -10.94
N VAL A 238 12.55 18.38 -11.40
CA VAL A 238 11.29 17.87 -10.80
C VAL A 238 11.41 16.38 -10.49
N VAL A 239 10.98 15.99 -9.31
CA VAL A 239 10.64 14.60 -8.98
C VAL A 239 9.12 14.49 -8.97
N TYR A 240 8.55 13.75 -9.93
CA TYR A 240 7.12 13.60 -10.08
C TYR A 240 6.66 12.24 -9.57
N THR A 241 5.72 12.23 -8.61
CA THR A 241 5.21 11.01 -8.00
C THR A 241 3.71 10.78 -8.21
N GLY A 242 3.05 11.67 -8.97
CA GLY A 242 1.65 11.49 -9.36
C GLY A 242 1.47 10.46 -10.48
N PRO A 243 0.22 10.20 -10.93
CA PRO A 243 -0.06 9.29 -12.04
C PRO A 243 0.68 9.74 -13.32
N ILE A 244 1.42 8.80 -13.93
CA ILE A 244 2.24 9.11 -15.10
C ILE A 244 1.38 9.50 -16.32
N ASP A 245 0.24 8.86 -16.51
CA ASP A 245 -0.72 9.18 -17.57
C ASP A 245 -1.28 10.60 -17.43
N ARG A 246 -1.61 11.03 -16.21
CA ARG A 246 -2.04 12.41 -15.92
C ARG A 246 -0.95 13.43 -16.27
N TYR A 247 0.32 13.11 -16.06
CA TYR A 247 1.42 14.00 -16.41
C TYR A 247 1.44 14.33 -17.89
N PHE A 248 1.08 13.37 -18.74
CA PHE A 248 1.00 13.50 -20.20
C PHE A 248 -0.42 13.73 -20.73
N ASP A 249 -1.33 14.26 -19.90
CA ASP A 249 -2.72 14.56 -20.29
C ASP A 249 -3.45 13.35 -20.91
N TYR A 250 -3.14 12.15 -20.42
CA TYR A 250 -3.73 10.88 -20.90
C TYR A 250 -3.56 10.63 -22.41
N SER A 251 -2.55 11.25 -23.04
CA SER A 251 -2.32 11.25 -24.49
C SER A 251 -2.15 9.86 -25.12
N GLU A 252 -1.71 8.88 -24.32
CA GLU A 252 -1.50 7.48 -24.78
C GLU A 252 -2.55 6.52 -24.18
N GLY A 253 -3.62 7.05 -23.61
CA GLY A 253 -4.70 6.29 -22.95
C GLY A 253 -4.55 6.20 -21.43
N ASP A 254 -5.65 5.86 -20.77
CA ASP A 254 -5.69 5.74 -19.32
C ASP A 254 -4.96 4.50 -18.83
N LEU A 255 -4.38 4.61 -17.64
CA LEU A 255 -3.89 3.47 -16.87
C LEU A 255 -4.93 3.08 -15.82
N SER A 256 -5.31 1.82 -15.78
CA SER A 256 -6.41 1.32 -14.97
C SER A 256 -6.01 1.12 -13.51
N TRP A 257 -6.81 1.62 -12.58
CA TRP A 257 -6.59 1.50 -11.14
C TRP A 257 -7.81 0.93 -10.40
N ARG A 258 -7.52 0.25 -9.31
CA ARG A 258 -8.51 0.00 -8.25
C ARG A 258 -8.44 1.12 -7.24
N THR A 259 -9.61 1.50 -6.72
CA THR A 259 -9.76 2.36 -5.55
C THR A 259 -10.51 1.65 -4.44
N ILE A 260 -10.48 2.19 -3.24
CA ILE A 260 -11.27 1.71 -2.11
C ILE A 260 -12.09 2.86 -1.53
N ASP A 261 -13.32 2.54 -1.15
CA ASP A 261 -14.16 3.40 -0.33
C ASP A 261 -14.11 2.90 1.12
N LEU A 262 -13.93 3.82 2.05
CA LEU A 262 -13.84 3.53 3.48
C LEU A 262 -15.02 4.19 4.19
N GLU A 263 -15.93 3.36 4.70
CA GLU A 263 -17.08 3.80 5.50
C GLU A 263 -16.69 3.81 6.97
N LYS A 264 -16.52 5.02 7.53
CA LYS A 264 -16.21 5.22 8.95
C LYS A 264 -17.48 5.11 9.79
N GLU A 265 -17.39 4.39 10.91
CA GLU A 265 -18.43 4.33 11.93
C GLU A 265 -17.81 4.38 13.32
N VAL A 266 -18.32 5.28 14.18
CA VAL A 266 -18.02 5.31 15.60
C VAL A 266 -19.12 4.56 16.34
N LEU A 267 -18.73 3.60 17.17
CA LEU A 267 -19.65 2.70 17.88
C LEU A 267 -19.57 2.94 19.38
N GLU A 268 -20.73 2.94 20.06
CA GLU A 268 -20.87 3.07 21.51
C GLU A 268 -20.57 1.73 22.22
N MET A 269 -19.32 1.24 22.06
CA MET A 269 -18.79 0.04 22.68
C MET A 269 -17.27 0.08 22.74
N GLU A 270 -16.68 -0.69 23.65
CA GLU A 270 -15.22 -0.72 23.81
C GLU A 270 -14.52 -1.41 22.62
N ASP A 271 -15.06 -2.51 22.12
CA ASP A 271 -14.43 -3.38 21.13
C ASP A 271 -15.50 -4.01 20.24
N PHE A 272 -15.34 -3.94 18.94
CA PHE A 272 -16.31 -4.44 17.97
C PHE A 272 -15.99 -5.87 17.51
N GLN A 273 -14.72 -6.16 17.19
CA GLN A 273 -14.35 -7.42 16.54
C GLN A 273 -13.18 -8.16 17.18
N GLY A 274 -12.53 -7.60 18.19
CA GLY A 274 -11.46 -8.24 18.95
C GLY A 274 -10.14 -8.42 18.17
N CYS A 275 -9.99 -7.76 17.03
CA CYS A 275 -8.78 -7.85 16.20
C CYS A 275 -8.66 -6.62 15.29
N PRO A 276 -7.44 -6.33 14.79
CA PRO A 276 -7.22 -5.14 13.96
C PRO A 276 -7.88 -5.22 12.57
N VAL A 277 -7.92 -6.40 11.95
CA VAL A 277 -8.50 -6.61 10.61
C VAL A 277 -9.24 -7.93 10.55
N MET A 278 -10.50 -7.85 10.17
CA MET A 278 -11.34 -9.00 9.86
C MET A 278 -11.74 -8.96 8.38
N ASN A 279 -11.40 -10.00 7.64
CA ASN A 279 -11.86 -10.19 6.26
C ASN A 279 -13.22 -10.90 6.24
N TYR A 280 -14.01 -10.60 5.23
CA TYR A 280 -15.33 -11.21 5.01
C TYR A 280 -15.32 -11.92 3.67
N ALA A 281 -15.22 -13.24 3.70
CA ALA A 281 -15.09 -14.06 2.50
C ALA A 281 -16.42 -14.26 1.76
N ASP A 282 -17.55 -14.25 2.46
CA ASP A 282 -18.85 -14.59 1.91
C ASP A 282 -19.47 -13.45 1.07
N LEU A 283 -20.27 -13.79 0.05
CA LEU A 283 -20.87 -12.83 -0.89
C LEU A 283 -22.04 -12.04 -0.31
N ASP A 284 -22.70 -12.54 0.72
CA ASP A 284 -23.79 -11.85 1.41
C ASP A 284 -23.32 -10.62 2.22
N VAL A 285 -22.00 -10.52 2.45
CA VAL A 285 -21.36 -9.35 3.05
C VAL A 285 -20.75 -8.48 1.95
N PRO A 286 -21.22 -7.22 1.76
CA PRO A 286 -20.83 -6.40 0.60
C PRO A 286 -19.41 -5.82 0.69
N PHE A 287 -18.86 -5.62 1.88
CA PHE A 287 -17.49 -5.14 2.08
C PHE A 287 -16.47 -6.28 2.13
N THR A 288 -15.21 -5.98 1.87
CA THR A 288 -14.12 -6.97 1.86
C THR A 288 -13.55 -7.19 3.25
N ARG A 289 -13.45 -6.13 4.07
CA ARG A 289 -12.89 -6.20 5.42
C ARG A 289 -13.39 -5.07 6.32
N ILE A 290 -13.20 -5.26 7.63
CA ILE A 290 -13.34 -4.21 8.63
C ILE A 290 -11.99 -4.00 9.30
N HIS A 291 -11.61 -2.74 9.44
CA HIS A 291 -10.49 -2.29 10.25
C HIS A 291 -11.02 -1.76 11.58
N GLU A 292 -10.47 -2.22 12.70
CA GLU A 292 -10.71 -1.65 14.02
C GLU A 292 -9.40 -1.15 14.60
N PHE A 293 -9.21 0.16 14.56
CA PHE A 293 -7.90 0.77 14.72
C PHE A 293 -7.36 0.74 16.14
N ARG A 294 -8.18 0.60 17.17
CA ARG A 294 -7.69 0.48 18.54
C ARG A 294 -6.71 -0.67 18.75
N HIS A 295 -6.83 -1.74 17.95
CA HIS A 295 -5.97 -2.91 18.02
C HIS A 295 -4.60 -2.73 17.36
N PHE A 296 -4.38 -1.63 16.63
CA PHE A 296 -3.07 -1.33 16.04
C PHE A 296 -2.09 -0.78 17.08
N HIS A 297 -2.60 -0.06 18.09
CA HIS A 297 -1.83 0.48 19.20
C HIS A 297 -2.39 -0.01 20.56
N PRO A 298 -2.28 -1.33 20.84
CA PRO A 298 -2.83 -1.90 22.09
C PRO A 298 -2.10 -1.40 23.34
N GLU A 299 -0.94 -0.77 23.19
CA GLU A 299 -0.20 -0.14 24.27
C GLU A 299 -0.75 1.22 24.69
N ARG A 300 -1.68 1.81 23.92
CA ARG A 300 -2.30 3.11 24.25
C ARG A 300 -3.58 2.92 25.06
N ASP A 301 -3.80 3.81 26.00
CA ASP A 301 -5.01 3.82 26.84
C ASP A 301 -6.14 4.59 26.14
N TYR A 302 -6.84 3.92 25.23
CA TYR A 302 -8.00 4.48 24.54
C TYR A 302 -9.28 4.40 25.39
N THR A 303 -10.26 5.26 25.07
CA THR A 303 -11.59 5.21 25.70
C THR A 303 -12.21 3.81 25.64
N LYS A 304 -12.91 3.42 26.72
CA LYS A 304 -13.66 2.16 26.80
C LYS A 304 -15.14 2.30 26.42
N GLU A 305 -15.57 3.51 26.14
CA GLU A 305 -16.97 3.80 25.82
C GLU A 305 -17.26 3.69 24.33
N LYS A 306 -16.22 3.96 23.49
CA LYS A 306 -16.37 4.03 22.05
C LYS A 306 -15.21 3.33 21.33
N THR A 307 -15.50 2.80 20.16
CA THR A 307 -14.49 2.37 19.18
C THR A 307 -14.81 2.94 17.80
N VAL A 308 -13.85 2.90 16.89
CA VAL A 308 -14.04 3.32 15.51
C VAL A 308 -13.63 2.19 14.57
N ILE A 309 -14.49 1.93 13.60
CA ILE A 309 -14.27 0.95 12.55
C ILE A 309 -14.36 1.59 11.17
N TYR A 310 -13.64 1.00 10.21
CA TYR A 310 -13.78 1.32 8.80
C TYR A 310 -14.16 0.08 8.03
N ARG A 311 -15.30 0.10 7.30
CA ARG A 311 -15.65 -0.93 6.32
C ARG A 311 -15.03 -0.57 4.98
N GLU A 312 -14.35 -1.52 4.37
CA GLU A 312 -13.62 -1.33 3.11
C GLU A 312 -14.39 -1.96 1.95
N TYR A 313 -14.68 -1.15 0.94
CA TYR A 313 -15.27 -1.55 -0.33
C TYR A 313 -14.26 -1.30 -1.45
N SER A 314 -14.14 -2.22 -2.39
CA SER A 314 -13.21 -2.08 -3.52
C SER A 314 -14.00 -1.89 -4.82
N ARG A 315 -13.55 -0.97 -5.68
CA ARG A 315 -14.13 -0.71 -6.99
C ARG A 315 -13.08 -0.25 -8.00
N PHE A 316 -13.45 -0.16 -9.27
CA PHE A 316 -12.63 0.49 -10.29
C PHE A 316 -12.55 1.99 -10.02
N ALA A 317 -11.35 2.56 -10.20
CA ALA A 317 -11.14 3.99 -10.05
C ALA A 317 -11.58 4.76 -11.31
N ASN A 318 -12.13 5.95 -11.10
CA ASN A 318 -12.29 6.99 -12.11
C ASN A 318 -11.16 8.03 -11.96
N HIS A 319 -11.06 9.00 -12.86
CA HIS A 319 -10.00 10.04 -12.83
C HIS A 319 -10.00 10.88 -11.55
N ASP A 320 -11.16 11.07 -10.91
CA ASP A 320 -11.29 11.85 -9.69
C ASP A 320 -11.02 11.06 -8.42
N ASP A 321 -10.90 9.73 -8.54
CA ASP A 321 -10.64 8.86 -7.41
C ASP A 321 -9.15 8.78 -7.06
N GLU A 322 -8.88 8.45 -5.79
CA GLU A 322 -7.52 8.12 -5.38
C GLU A 322 -7.12 6.73 -5.91
N PRO A 323 -6.04 6.62 -6.68
CA PRO A 323 -5.59 5.34 -7.20
C PRO A 323 -4.84 4.53 -6.11
N TYR A 324 -5.31 3.29 -5.87
CA TYR A 324 -4.71 2.40 -4.87
C TYR A 324 -3.86 1.30 -5.48
N TYR A 325 -4.43 0.50 -6.38
CA TYR A 325 -3.78 -0.69 -6.93
C TYR A 325 -3.83 -0.69 -8.44
N PRO A 326 -2.67 -0.82 -9.13
CA PRO A 326 -2.65 -0.92 -10.59
C PRO A 326 -3.28 -2.26 -11.02
N ILE A 327 -4.18 -2.22 -12.01
CA ILE A 327 -4.82 -3.43 -12.54
C ILE A 327 -3.86 -4.19 -13.45
N ASN A 328 -3.05 -3.45 -14.21
CA ASN A 328 -1.98 -3.99 -15.05
C ASN A 328 -2.49 -4.96 -16.12
N THR A 329 -3.51 -4.55 -16.86
CA THR A 329 -4.02 -5.29 -18.04
C THR A 329 -2.97 -5.33 -19.17
N ALA A 330 -3.26 -6.06 -20.24
CA ALA A 330 -2.40 -6.03 -21.43
C ALA A 330 -2.35 -4.61 -22.05
N GLU A 331 -3.50 -3.95 -22.13
CA GLU A 331 -3.64 -2.57 -22.61
C GLU A 331 -2.88 -1.58 -21.72
N ASP A 332 -3.00 -1.69 -20.40
CA ASP A 332 -2.22 -0.86 -19.47
C ASP A 332 -0.71 -0.96 -19.71
N ARG A 333 -0.21 -2.16 -20.01
CA ARG A 333 1.23 -2.36 -20.27
C ARG A 333 1.68 -1.72 -21.59
N GLU A 334 0.82 -1.71 -22.61
CA GLU A 334 1.09 -1.01 -23.86
C GLU A 334 1.11 0.51 -23.65
N HIS A 335 0.11 1.07 -22.97
CA HIS A 335 0.05 2.50 -22.63
C HIS A 335 1.25 2.90 -21.78
N LEU A 336 1.57 2.13 -20.73
CA LEU A 336 2.71 2.39 -19.85
C LEU A 336 4.04 2.41 -20.63
N THR A 337 4.21 1.53 -21.61
CA THR A 337 5.42 1.49 -22.43
C THR A 337 5.60 2.80 -23.20
N LYS A 338 4.52 3.32 -23.78
CA LYS A 338 4.54 4.61 -24.49
C LYS A 338 4.82 5.78 -23.55
N TYR A 339 4.17 5.82 -22.37
CA TYR A 339 4.47 6.85 -21.36
C TYR A 339 5.92 6.83 -20.87
N ARG A 340 6.53 5.65 -20.76
CA ARG A 340 7.95 5.54 -20.41
C ARG A 340 8.87 6.06 -21.51
N GLU A 341 8.49 5.93 -22.78
CA GLU A 341 9.26 6.56 -23.86
C GLU A 341 9.13 8.09 -23.80
N LEU A 342 7.91 8.64 -23.63
CA LEU A 342 7.71 10.08 -23.47
C LEU A 342 8.49 10.64 -22.27
N ALA A 343 8.53 9.91 -21.17
CA ALA A 343 9.23 10.31 -19.96
C ALA A 343 10.75 10.45 -20.13
N LYS A 344 11.36 9.77 -21.12
CA LYS A 344 12.79 9.91 -21.40
C LYS A 344 13.13 11.26 -22.03
N ASP A 345 12.18 11.88 -22.70
CA ASP A 345 12.37 13.16 -23.38
C ASP A 345 12.07 14.37 -22.46
N GLU A 346 11.56 14.11 -21.23
CA GLU A 346 11.28 15.17 -20.26
C GLU A 346 12.58 15.68 -19.61
N PRO A 347 12.95 16.95 -19.82
CA PRO A 347 14.21 17.48 -19.30
C PRO A 347 14.19 17.63 -17.78
N ASN A 348 15.10 16.96 -17.10
CA ASN A 348 15.28 17.05 -15.63
C ASN A 348 14.01 16.70 -14.83
N VAL A 349 13.22 15.75 -15.31
CA VAL A 349 12.08 15.18 -14.59
C VAL A 349 12.35 13.71 -14.29
N TRP A 350 12.26 13.34 -13.03
CA TRP A 350 12.35 11.94 -12.57
C TRP A 350 10.99 11.47 -12.12
N PHE A 351 10.49 10.41 -12.74
CA PHE A 351 9.24 9.76 -12.35
C PHE A 351 9.50 8.69 -11.31
N GLY A 352 8.75 8.72 -10.21
CA GLY A 352 8.94 7.78 -9.12
C GLY A 352 7.68 7.53 -8.30
N GLY A 353 7.80 6.64 -7.32
CA GLY A 353 6.67 6.23 -6.50
C GLY A 353 5.69 5.31 -7.22
N ARG A 354 4.66 4.89 -6.50
CA ARG A 354 3.67 3.93 -6.99
C ARG A 354 2.92 4.43 -8.23
N LEU A 355 2.49 5.69 -8.21
CA LEU A 355 1.68 6.28 -9.28
C LEU A 355 2.56 6.66 -10.48
N GLY A 356 3.72 7.27 -10.23
CA GLY A 356 4.65 7.71 -11.28
C GLY A 356 5.34 6.57 -12.04
N THR A 357 5.34 5.36 -11.49
CA THR A 357 5.88 4.16 -12.15
C THR A 357 4.83 3.12 -12.51
N TYR A 358 3.56 3.35 -12.12
CA TYR A 358 2.47 2.38 -12.30
C TYR A 358 2.84 0.99 -11.76
N LYS A 359 3.31 0.95 -10.50
CA LYS A 359 3.71 -0.30 -9.83
C LYS A 359 3.09 -0.36 -8.43
N TYR A 360 2.73 -1.57 -8.01
CA TYR A 360 2.47 -1.81 -6.60
C TYR A 360 3.78 -1.72 -5.82
N LEU A 361 3.80 -0.86 -4.81
CA LEU A 361 4.93 -0.69 -3.90
C LEU A 361 4.40 -0.67 -2.46
N ASP A 362 4.92 -1.56 -1.62
CA ASP A 362 4.79 -1.43 -0.18
C ASP A 362 5.59 -0.21 0.32
N MET A 363 5.31 0.25 1.53
CA MET A 363 5.95 1.45 2.09
C MET A 363 7.48 1.36 2.06
N HIS A 364 8.04 0.23 2.48
CA HIS A 364 9.50 0.00 2.47
C HIS A 364 10.09 -0.02 1.05
N MET A 365 9.32 -0.52 0.07
CA MET A 365 9.74 -0.53 -1.33
C MET A 365 9.73 0.89 -1.92
N ALA A 366 8.74 1.71 -1.57
CA ALA A 366 8.68 3.11 -1.97
C ALA A 366 9.89 3.89 -1.43
N ILE A 367 10.23 3.71 -0.16
CA ILE A 367 11.41 4.33 0.46
C ILE A 367 12.70 3.83 -0.20
N ALA A 368 12.85 2.51 -0.37
CA ALA A 368 14.04 1.93 -1.02
C ALA A 368 14.25 2.46 -2.43
N SER A 369 13.18 2.56 -3.22
CA SER A 369 13.26 3.07 -4.59
C SER A 369 13.58 4.57 -4.65
N ALA A 370 13.09 5.37 -3.67
CA ALA A 370 13.45 6.78 -3.55
C ALA A 370 14.94 6.96 -3.19
N LEU A 371 15.44 6.20 -2.21
CA LEU A 371 16.87 6.20 -1.85
C LEU A 371 17.75 5.84 -3.04
N SER A 372 17.36 4.82 -3.82
CA SER A 372 18.09 4.41 -5.02
C SER A 372 18.06 5.47 -6.12
N LEU A 373 16.89 6.08 -6.39
CA LEU A 373 16.77 7.13 -7.40
C LEU A 373 17.59 8.37 -6.99
N PHE A 374 17.57 8.71 -5.71
CA PHE A 374 18.37 9.82 -5.19
C PHE A 374 19.86 9.58 -5.42
N ASP A 375 20.40 8.44 -4.98
CA ASP A 375 21.82 8.14 -5.05
C ASP A 375 22.34 8.10 -6.49
N ASN A 376 21.61 7.41 -7.38
CA ASN A 376 22.09 7.04 -8.71
C ASN A 376 21.75 8.09 -9.80
N HIS A 377 20.85 9.03 -9.51
CA HIS A 377 20.42 10.00 -10.52
C HIS A 377 20.35 11.43 -9.98
N VAL A 378 19.55 11.71 -8.95
CA VAL A 378 19.32 13.08 -8.50
C VAL A 378 20.58 13.68 -7.90
N ALA A 379 21.25 12.96 -7.01
CA ALA A 379 22.49 13.44 -6.40
C ALA A 379 23.63 13.59 -7.43
N GLU A 380 23.74 12.68 -8.38
CA GLU A 380 24.73 12.78 -9.47
C GLU A 380 24.48 14.00 -10.35
N TYR A 381 23.22 14.27 -10.70
CA TYR A 381 22.83 15.46 -11.46
C TYR A 381 23.30 16.75 -10.77
N PHE A 382 22.91 16.96 -9.51
CA PHE A 382 23.27 18.19 -8.79
C PHE A 382 24.78 18.33 -8.54
N ARG A 383 25.47 17.23 -8.25
CA ARG A 383 26.93 17.24 -8.10
C ARG A 383 27.65 17.56 -9.43
N SER A 384 27.05 17.25 -10.57
CA SER A 384 27.61 17.58 -11.87
C SER A 384 27.55 19.08 -12.18
N LEU A 385 26.55 19.79 -11.63
CA LEU A 385 26.40 21.25 -11.80
C LEU A 385 27.40 22.07 -10.97
N THR A 386 28.04 21.46 -9.97
CA THR A 386 29.00 22.12 -9.07
C THR A 386 30.45 21.87 -9.46
N LYS A 387 30.70 21.09 -10.51
CA LYS A 387 32.02 20.87 -11.13
C LYS A 387 32.22 21.83 -12.30
#